data_16cfff50b611004343de1f2ea5bbbdce
#
_entry.id   16cfff50b611004343de1f2ea5bbbdce
#
_cell.length_a   1.000
_cell.length_b   1.000
_cell.length_c   1.000
_cell.angle_alpha   90.00
_cell.angle_beta   90.00
_cell.angle_gamma   90.00
#
_symmetry.space_group_name_H-M   'P 1'
#
loop_
_entity.id
_entity.type
_entity.pdbx_description
1 polymer ?
#
loop_
_entity_poly.entity_id
_entity_poly.type
_entity_poly.pdbx_seq_one_letter_code
_entity_poly.pdbx_strand_id
1 'polypeptide(L)'
;MAVFLRALSALLLLRLLIPLPAQARKPETGFIDRTTTIQDIHYKYQVFVPDDWTPHRKWPVILALHGAGERGNDGLLQTDVGIGTAIRSNRSAIEAIVVMPQCPKNLWWILPPMDDLAMTALAEATKEFHGDTHRTYLTGLSMGGYGAWHLAQKHPRTFAALVVICGGIRPPVAAQNAYPDLAKVTPPDLPRTYLAAAERVGKTPVWIFHGADDNIVPVTESQRMTEAMKQIGAEVHYTEYPGVGHACWNKAYDEPKLFPWLFSKSLPD
;
A
#
# COMPACT_ATOMS: atom_id res chain seq x y z
N MET A 1 -1.45 65.83 -69.95
CA MET A 1 -2.28 65.08 -69.02
C MET A 1 -1.49 63.86 -68.54
N ALA A 2 -0.88 63.94 -67.37
CA ALA A 2 -0.05 62.89 -66.83
C ALA A 2 -0.82 62.22 -65.68
N VAL A 3 -1.03 60.92 -65.76
CA VAL A 3 -1.66 60.11 -64.72
C VAL A 3 -0.58 59.48 -63.87
N PHE A 4 -0.51 59.90 -62.59
CA PHE A 4 0.36 59.28 -61.57
C PHE A 4 -0.23 58.00 -61.00
N LEU A 5 0.41 56.89 -61.28
CA LEU A 5 0.10 55.59 -60.61
C LEU A 5 0.83 55.54 -59.27
N ARG A 6 0.12 55.54 -58.16
CA ARG A 6 0.67 55.27 -56.82
C ARG A 6 0.62 53.78 -56.56
N ALA A 7 1.82 53.15 -56.48
CA ALA A 7 1.94 51.76 -56.02
C ALA A 7 1.94 51.76 -54.48
N LEU A 8 0.96 51.09 -53.89
CA LEU A 8 0.87 50.80 -52.44
C LEU A 8 1.59 49.51 -52.17
N SER A 9 2.78 49.59 -51.56
CA SER A 9 3.53 48.39 -51.07
C SER A 9 2.96 47.96 -49.73
N ALA A 10 2.21 46.84 -49.73
CA ALA A 10 1.75 46.21 -48.54
C ALA A 10 2.90 45.34 -47.95
N LEU A 11 3.50 45.79 -46.84
CA LEU A 11 4.47 45.01 -46.07
C LEU A 11 3.73 43.97 -45.25
N LEU A 12 3.79 42.70 -45.66
CA LEU A 12 3.22 41.56 -44.91
C LEU A 12 4.21 41.21 -43.79
N LEU A 13 3.93 41.66 -42.58
CA LEU A 13 4.65 41.26 -41.35
C LEU A 13 4.27 39.83 -40.99
N LEU A 14 5.08 38.85 -41.42
CA LEU A 14 4.99 37.47 -41.00
C LEU A 14 5.43 37.38 -39.53
N ARG A 15 4.47 37.39 -38.60
CA ARG A 15 4.75 37.07 -37.21
C ARG A 15 5.08 35.60 -37.08
N LEU A 16 6.36 35.25 -36.94
CA LEU A 16 6.80 33.94 -36.48
C LEU A 16 6.23 33.71 -35.06
N LEU A 17 5.20 32.89 -34.95
CA LEU A 17 4.74 32.34 -33.70
C LEU A 17 5.82 31.34 -33.21
N ILE A 18 6.80 31.84 -32.42
CA ILE A 18 7.72 30.98 -31.68
C ILE A 18 6.86 30.29 -30.62
N PRO A 19 6.72 28.95 -30.64
CA PRO A 19 6.01 28.25 -29.57
C PRO A 19 6.79 28.51 -28.27
N LEU A 20 6.13 29.13 -27.30
CA LEU A 20 6.63 29.21 -25.94
C LEU A 20 6.92 27.78 -25.47
N PRO A 21 8.10 27.51 -24.87
CA PRO A 21 8.36 26.19 -24.30
C PRO A 21 7.24 25.86 -23.33
N ALA A 22 6.61 24.72 -23.51
CA ALA A 22 5.60 24.21 -22.60
C ALA A 22 6.27 24.18 -21.20
N GLN A 23 5.79 25.03 -20.31
CA GLN A 23 6.27 25.09 -18.95
C GLN A 23 6.02 23.69 -18.34
N ALA A 24 7.08 22.94 -18.04
CA ALA A 24 6.96 21.60 -17.48
C ALA A 24 6.08 21.71 -16.25
N ARG A 25 4.91 21.07 -16.31
CA ARG A 25 3.97 21.05 -15.19
C ARG A 25 4.71 20.45 -13.99
N LYS A 26 4.72 21.17 -12.86
CA LYS A 26 5.30 20.63 -11.63
C LYS A 26 4.64 19.27 -11.37
N PRO A 27 5.43 18.22 -11.07
CA PRO A 27 4.85 16.91 -10.78
C PRO A 27 3.82 17.00 -9.64
N GLU A 28 2.76 16.24 -9.75
CA GLU A 28 1.76 16.12 -8.70
C GLU A 28 2.38 15.33 -7.54
N THR A 29 2.37 15.91 -6.32
CA THR A 29 2.95 15.30 -5.10
C THR A 29 1.95 15.40 -3.94
N GLY A 30 2.17 14.64 -2.87
CA GLY A 30 1.26 14.54 -1.74
C GLY A 30 0.26 13.40 -1.91
N PHE A 31 -0.90 13.50 -1.30
CA PHE A 31 -1.98 12.51 -1.46
C PHE A 31 -2.77 12.82 -2.73
N ILE A 32 -2.87 11.84 -3.60
CA ILE A 32 -3.45 11.95 -4.94
C ILE A 32 -4.56 10.92 -5.09
N ASP A 33 -5.75 11.38 -5.51
CA ASP A 33 -6.90 10.52 -5.79
C ASP A 33 -6.68 9.73 -7.08
N ARG A 34 -6.97 8.43 -7.04
CA ARG A 34 -6.97 7.54 -8.21
C ARG A 34 -8.18 6.61 -8.16
N THR A 35 -8.54 6.09 -9.30
CA THR A 35 -9.59 5.07 -9.44
C THR A 35 -9.11 3.96 -10.33
N THR A 36 -9.54 2.74 -10.03
CA THR A 36 -9.35 1.58 -10.90
C THR A 36 -10.66 0.81 -11.08
N THR A 37 -10.72 -0.08 -12.05
CA THR A 37 -11.92 -0.86 -12.36
C THR A 37 -11.61 -2.34 -12.25
N ILE A 38 -12.33 -3.05 -11.40
CA ILE A 38 -12.26 -4.50 -11.22
C ILE A 38 -13.64 -5.07 -11.50
N GLN A 39 -13.77 -5.97 -12.46
CA GLN A 39 -15.04 -6.60 -12.84
C GLN A 39 -16.19 -5.58 -13.04
N ASP A 40 -15.90 -4.51 -13.79
CA ASP A 40 -16.81 -3.40 -14.09
C ASP A 40 -17.24 -2.53 -12.89
N ILE A 41 -16.63 -2.74 -11.73
CA ILE A 41 -16.84 -1.91 -10.53
C ILE A 41 -15.68 -0.95 -10.37
N HIS A 42 -16.02 0.34 -10.17
CA HIS A 42 -15.02 1.37 -9.89
C HIS A 42 -14.66 1.43 -8.41
N TYR A 43 -13.36 1.35 -8.13
CA TYR A 43 -12.80 1.47 -6.78
C TYR A 43 -11.87 2.67 -6.70
N LYS A 44 -11.90 3.35 -5.56
CA LYS A 44 -11.02 4.47 -5.28
C LYS A 44 -9.78 4.01 -4.51
N TYR A 45 -8.66 4.66 -4.77
CA TYR A 45 -7.45 4.53 -3.99
C TYR A 45 -6.70 5.85 -3.91
N GLN A 46 -5.89 6.03 -2.87
CA GLN A 46 -4.98 7.14 -2.71
C GLN A 46 -3.56 6.70 -3.06
N VAL A 47 -2.81 7.60 -3.66
CA VAL A 47 -1.36 7.45 -3.80
C VAL A 47 -0.69 8.62 -3.10
N PHE A 48 0.17 8.35 -2.13
CA PHE A 48 1.08 9.36 -1.63
C PHE A 48 2.33 9.37 -2.49
N VAL A 49 2.69 10.55 -2.99
CA VAL A 49 3.90 10.80 -3.78
C VAL A 49 4.79 11.77 -3.01
N PRO A 50 6.05 11.43 -2.71
CA PRO A 50 6.97 12.29 -1.98
C PRO A 50 7.16 13.67 -2.63
N ASP A 51 7.44 14.70 -1.82
CA ASP A 51 7.58 16.09 -2.30
C ASP A 51 8.79 16.29 -3.24
N ASP A 52 9.80 15.44 -3.11
CA ASP A 52 11.02 15.40 -3.94
C ASP A 52 10.92 14.38 -5.09
N TRP A 53 9.72 13.85 -5.38
CA TRP A 53 9.53 12.91 -6.45
C TRP A 53 10.02 13.44 -7.80
N THR A 54 10.69 12.57 -8.54
CA THR A 54 11.16 12.84 -9.90
C THR A 54 11.06 11.58 -10.76
N PRO A 55 10.76 11.71 -12.06
CA PRO A 55 10.74 10.57 -12.98
C PRO A 55 12.14 10.04 -13.35
N HIS A 56 13.21 10.68 -12.88
CA HIS A 56 14.59 10.33 -13.24
C HIS A 56 15.20 9.23 -12.39
N ARG A 57 14.52 8.81 -11.32
CA ARG A 57 14.92 7.65 -10.49
C ARG A 57 13.73 6.72 -10.25
N LYS A 58 14.02 5.47 -9.94
CA LYS A 58 13.00 4.52 -9.47
C LYS A 58 12.77 4.70 -7.98
N TRP A 59 11.52 4.63 -7.57
CA TRP A 59 11.09 4.87 -6.19
C TRP A 59 10.65 3.59 -5.50
N PRO A 60 10.98 3.41 -4.22
CA PRO A 60 10.36 2.35 -3.42
C PRO A 60 8.83 2.50 -3.45
N VAL A 61 8.10 1.39 -3.42
CA VAL A 61 6.63 1.38 -3.41
C VAL A 61 6.13 0.60 -2.21
N ILE A 62 5.18 1.15 -1.47
CA ILE A 62 4.51 0.49 -0.35
C ILE A 62 3.04 0.33 -0.71
N LEU A 63 2.55 -0.91 -0.78
CA LEU A 63 1.12 -1.20 -0.77
C LEU A 63 0.65 -1.23 0.69
N ALA A 64 -0.33 -0.40 1.04
CA ALA A 64 -0.82 -0.27 2.40
C ALA A 64 -2.31 -0.62 2.51
N LEU A 65 -2.62 -1.62 3.32
CA LEU A 65 -3.98 -2.13 3.53
C LEU A 65 -4.52 -1.66 4.88
N HIS A 66 -5.60 -0.90 4.85
CA HIS A 66 -6.26 -0.34 6.02
C HIS A 66 -7.04 -1.36 6.85
N GLY A 67 -7.46 -0.99 8.03
CA GLY A 67 -8.30 -1.79 8.93
C GLY A 67 -9.79 -1.79 8.56
N ALA A 68 -10.60 -2.43 9.40
CA ALA A 68 -12.04 -2.53 9.17
C ALA A 68 -12.77 -1.19 9.33
N GLY A 69 -12.23 -0.25 10.09
CA GLY A 69 -12.82 1.08 10.34
C GLY A 69 -12.80 1.99 9.12
N GLU A 70 -11.81 1.82 8.24
CA GLU A 70 -11.56 2.70 7.10
C GLU A 70 -12.22 2.19 5.80
N ARG A 71 -13.02 1.11 5.89
CA ARG A 71 -13.80 0.60 4.76
C ARG A 71 -14.80 1.64 4.26
N GLY A 72 -14.95 1.72 2.96
CA GLY A 72 -15.86 2.66 2.33
C GLY A 72 -15.73 2.72 0.83
N ASN A 73 -16.20 3.82 0.27
CA ASN A 73 -16.09 4.16 -1.14
C ASN A 73 -15.87 5.67 -1.36
N ASP A 74 -15.52 6.38 -0.28
CA ASP A 74 -15.23 7.82 -0.36
C ASP A 74 -13.86 8.11 -0.96
N GLY A 75 -12.91 7.16 -0.86
CA GLY A 75 -11.53 7.31 -1.33
C GLY A 75 -10.64 8.09 -0.35
N LEU A 76 -11.07 8.30 0.89
CA LEU A 76 -10.38 9.15 1.87
C LEU A 76 -10.08 8.43 3.18
N LEU A 77 -11.06 7.73 3.77
CA LEU A 77 -10.93 7.10 5.10
C LEU A 77 -9.70 6.18 5.25
N GLN A 78 -9.29 5.50 4.18
CA GLN A 78 -8.12 4.63 4.19
C GLN A 78 -6.80 5.35 4.51
N THR A 79 -6.79 6.68 4.51
CA THR A 79 -5.63 7.48 4.87
C THR A 79 -5.67 8.03 6.29
N ASP A 80 -6.75 7.83 7.04
CA ASP A 80 -6.97 8.50 8.34
C ASP A 80 -6.18 7.89 9.48
N VAL A 81 -5.76 6.63 9.34
CA VAL A 81 -4.99 5.91 10.36
C VAL A 81 -3.75 5.24 9.76
N GLY A 82 -2.89 4.75 10.64
CA GLY A 82 -1.72 3.95 10.27
C GLY A 82 -0.72 4.76 9.44
N ILE A 83 -0.34 4.24 8.27
CA ILE A 83 0.69 4.87 7.44
C ILE A 83 0.27 6.26 6.94
N GLY A 84 -1.02 6.51 6.71
CA GLY A 84 -1.50 7.83 6.32
C GLY A 84 -1.26 8.88 7.41
N THR A 85 -1.45 8.51 8.68
CA THR A 85 -1.10 9.36 9.83
C THR A 85 0.41 9.53 9.97
N ALA A 86 1.20 8.47 9.80
CA ALA A 86 2.65 8.53 9.85
C ALA A 86 3.21 9.48 8.76
N ILE A 87 2.67 9.43 7.54
CA ILE A 87 3.02 10.36 6.46
C ILE A 87 2.72 11.83 6.89
N ARG A 88 1.55 12.10 7.44
CA ARG A 88 1.18 13.46 7.87
C ARG A 88 2.05 13.97 9.01
N SER A 89 2.49 13.09 9.90
CA SER A 89 3.33 13.43 11.05
C SER A 89 4.79 13.66 10.65
N ASN A 90 5.32 12.87 9.70
CA ASN A 90 6.72 12.96 9.27
C ASN A 90 6.88 12.49 7.81
N ARG A 91 6.54 13.37 6.87
CA ARG A 91 6.61 13.09 5.42
C ARG A 91 8.00 12.67 4.95
N SER A 92 9.04 13.27 5.51
CA SER A 92 10.43 13.00 5.11
C SER A 92 10.96 11.64 5.54
N ALA A 93 10.30 10.96 6.50
CA ALA A 93 10.69 9.61 6.90
C ALA A 93 10.24 8.53 5.90
N ILE A 94 9.28 8.86 5.01
CA ILE A 94 8.69 7.89 4.09
C ILE A 94 9.07 8.28 2.65
N GLU A 95 10.29 7.94 2.28
CA GLU A 95 10.85 8.17 0.93
C GLU A 95 10.35 7.10 -0.06
N ALA A 96 9.04 6.91 -0.15
CA ALA A 96 8.40 5.92 -0.99
C ALA A 96 7.07 6.41 -1.54
N ILE A 97 6.65 5.87 -2.67
CA ILE A 97 5.29 5.95 -3.16
C ILE A 97 4.44 5.03 -2.29
N VAL A 98 3.33 5.53 -1.72
CA VAL A 98 2.45 4.70 -0.89
C VAL A 98 1.09 4.57 -1.55
N VAL A 99 0.69 3.34 -1.86
CA VAL A 99 -0.57 3.00 -2.54
C VAL A 99 -1.56 2.50 -1.51
N MET A 100 -2.68 3.18 -1.37
CA MET A 100 -3.69 2.93 -0.33
C MET A 100 -5.07 2.70 -0.98
N PRO A 101 -5.37 1.48 -1.44
CA PRO A 101 -6.70 1.15 -1.95
C PRO A 101 -7.72 1.14 -0.81
N GLN A 102 -9.01 1.35 -1.15
CA GLN A 102 -10.09 1.31 -0.17
C GLN A 102 -10.99 0.08 -0.40
N CYS A 103 -11.06 -0.77 0.62
CA CYS A 103 -11.96 -1.92 0.66
C CYS A 103 -13.39 -1.46 0.98
N PRO A 104 -14.43 -1.92 0.26
CA PRO A 104 -15.83 -1.61 0.56
C PRO A 104 -16.30 -2.14 1.93
N LYS A 105 -17.36 -1.54 2.49
CA LYS A 105 -17.90 -1.87 3.83
C LYS A 105 -18.31 -3.33 4.01
N ASN A 106 -18.77 -3.97 2.94
CA ASN A 106 -19.26 -5.35 2.95
C ASN A 106 -18.20 -6.40 2.64
N LEU A 107 -16.92 -6.01 2.46
CA LEU A 107 -15.83 -6.90 2.08
C LEU A 107 -14.68 -6.86 3.08
N TRP A 108 -13.79 -7.83 2.92
CA TRP A 108 -12.52 -7.98 3.62
C TRP A 108 -11.41 -8.21 2.62
N TRP A 109 -10.17 -7.80 2.95
CA TRP A 109 -9.00 -7.93 2.07
C TRP A 109 -8.70 -9.35 1.59
N ILE A 110 -9.17 -10.36 2.30
CA ILE A 110 -8.99 -11.78 1.96
C ILE A 110 -10.12 -12.36 1.11
N LEU A 111 -11.12 -11.55 0.74
CA LEU A 111 -12.24 -11.95 -0.11
C LEU A 111 -12.05 -11.45 -1.54
N PRO A 112 -12.46 -12.24 -2.56
CA PRO A 112 -12.57 -11.70 -3.92
C PRO A 112 -13.57 -10.54 -3.98
N PRO A 113 -13.33 -9.48 -4.76
CA PRO A 113 -12.21 -9.22 -5.67
C PRO A 113 -11.10 -8.33 -5.07
N MET A 114 -10.93 -8.32 -3.74
CA MET A 114 -10.03 -7.38 -3.06
C MET A 114 -8.55 -7.62 -3.32
N ASP A 115 -8.18 -8.85 -3.63
CA ASP A 115 -6.84 -9.19 -4.13
C ASP A 115 -6.56 -8.46 -5.46
N ASP A 116 -7.47 -8.60 -6.42
CA ASP A 116 -7.36 -7.93 -7.72
C ASP A 116 -7.29 -6.41 -7.57
N LEU A 117 -8.11 -5.83 -6.68
CA LEU A 117 -8.08 -4.40 -6.38
C LEU A 117 -6.71 -3.96 -5.85
N ALA A 118 -6.18 -4.65 -4.85
CA ALA A 118 -4.91 -4.30 -4.23
C ALA A 118 -3.75 -4.38 -5.23
N MET A 119 -3.69 -5.48 -6.00
CA MET A 119 -2.62 -5.72 -6.95
C MET A 119 -2.72 -4.82 -8.20
N THR A 120 -3.93 -4.52 -8.68
CA THR A 120 -4.13 -3.60 -9.80
C THR A 120 -3.75 -2.17 -9.41
N ALA A 121 -4.22 -1.68 -8.25
CA ALA A 121 -3.84 -0.36 -7.76
C ALA A 121 -2.31 -0.23 -7.58
N LEU A 122 -1.66 -1.27 -7.04
CA LEU A 122 -0.20 -1.33 -6.94
C LEU A 122 0.47 -1.23 -8.32
N ALA A 123 0.03 -2.02 -9.29
CA ALA A 123 0.63 -2.05 -10.62
C ALA A 123 0.46 -0.71 -11.37
N GLU A 124 -0.73 -0.12 -11.31
CA GLU A 124 -1.03 1.18 -11.92
C GLU A 124 -0.17 2.30 -11.32
N ALA A 125 -0.12 2.41 -9.99
CA ALA A 125 0.68 3.42 -9.31
C ALA A 125 2.19 3.20 -9.53
N THR A 126 2.66 1.95 -9.52
CA THR A 126 4.07 1.62 -9.81
C THR A 126 4.46 2.09 -11.21
N LYS A 127 3.59 1.89 -12.20
CA LYS A 127 3.82 2.34 -13.58
C LYS A 127 3.78 3.86 -13.69
N GLU A 128 2.78 4.50 -13.08
CA GLU A 128 2.56 5.95 -13.18
C GLU A 128 3.69 6.76 -12.52
N PHE A 129 4.14 6.33 -11.33
CA PHE A 129 5.10 7.07 -10.52
C PHE A 129 6.52 6.51 -10.55
N HIS A 130 6.89 5.74 -11.56
CA HIS A 130 8.23 5.16 -11.73
C HIS A 130 8.69 4.32 -10.53
N GLY A 131 7.78 3.48 -10.00
CA GLY A 131 8.08 2.58 -8.90
C GLY A 131 9.13 1.53 -9.25
N ASP A 132 9.88 1.11 -8.23
CA ASP A 132 10.88 0.06 -8.31
C ASP A 132 10.26 -1.28 -7.91
N THR A 133 10.07 -2.16 -8.86
CA THR A 133 9.49 -3.49 -8.63
C THR A 133 10.35 -4.39 -7.73
N HIS A 134 11.65 -4.12 -7.62
CA HIS A 134 12.54 -4.82 -6.69
C HIS A 134 12.45 -4.28 -5.25
N ARG A 135 11.94 -3.07 -5.06
CA ARG A 135 11.71 -2.43 -3.76
C ARG A 135 10.22 -2.15 -3.56
N THR A 136 9.42 -3.20 -3.74
CA THR A 136 7.98 -3.16 -3.46
C THR A 136 7.74 -3.82 -2.09
N TYR A 137 7.02 -3.13 -1.21
CA TYR A 137 6.73 -3.55 0.14
C TYR A 137 5.24 -3.63 0.38
N LEU A 138 4.84 -4.44 1.35
CA LEU A 138 3.43 -4.59 1.75
C LEU A 138 3.29 -4.33 3.24
N THR A 139 2.34 -3.47 3.60
CA THR A 139 1.96 -3.26 4.99
C THR A 139 0.46 -3.36 5.18
N GLY A 140 0.03 -3.76 6.36
CA GLY A 140 -1.39 -3.79 6.70
C GLY A 140 -1.63 -3.85 8.19
N LEU A 141 -2.70 -3.19 8.64
CA LEU A 141 -3.11 -3.15 10.02
C LEU A 141 -4.47 -3.85 10.23
N SER A 142 -4.64 -4.61 11.31
CA SER A 142 -5.89 -5.27 11.66
C SER A 142 -6.44 -6.10 10.49
N MET A 143 -7.63 -5.79 9.95
CA MET A 143 -8.17 -6.39 8.73
C MET A 143 -7.15 -6.36 7.58
N GLY A 144 -6.40 -5.28 7.42
CA GLY A 144 -5.32 -5.15 6.43
C GLY A 144 -4.13 -6.05 6.73
N GLY A 145 -3.87 -6.37 8.00
CA GLY A 145 -2.84 -7.34 8.39
C GLY A 145 -3.18 -8.76 7.93
N TYR A 146 -4.46 -9.17 7.98
CA TYR A 146 -4.94 -10.42 7.35
C TYR A 146 -4.75 -10.35 5.83
N GLY A 147 -5.10 -9.21 5.22
CA GLY A 147 -4.87 -8.98 3.80
C GLY A 147 -3.39 -9.08 3.41
N ALA A 148 -2.49 -8.53 4.23
CA ALA A 148 -1.05 -8.59 3.97
C ALA A 148 -0.54 -10.05 3.98
N TRP A 149 -0.93 -10.86 4.96
CA TRP A 149 -0.60 -12.27 4.96
C TRP A 149 -1.20 -13.02 3.76
N HIS A 150 -2.45 -12.70 3.40
CA HIS A 150 -3.13 -13.32 2.26
C HIS A 150 -2.42 -13.00 0.94
N LEU A 151 -2.13 -11.74 0.66
CA LEU A 151 -1.44 -11.33 -0.57
C LEU A 151 -0.03 -11.91 -0.65
N ALA A 152 0.72 -11.92 0.45
CA ALA A 152 2.06 -12.50 0.47
C ALA A 152 2.07 -14.00 0.15
N GLN A 153 1.03 -14.74 0.59
CA GLN A 153 0.87 -16.16 0.26
C GLN A 153 0.48 -16.39 -1.21
N LYS A 154 -0.36 -15.51 -1.78
CA LYS A 154 -0.84 -15.65 -3.17
C LYS A 154 0.16 -15.14 -4.20
N HIS A 155 0.96 -14.15 -3.84
CA HIS A 155 1.91 -13.47 -4.73
C HIS A 155 3.35 -13.61 -4.20
N PRO A 156 3.89 -14.85 -4.14
CA PRO A 156 5.25 -15.07 -3.64
C PRO A 156 6.27 -14.31 -4.48
N ARG A 157 7.29 -13.77 -3.84
CA ARG A 157 8.37 -12.98 -4.47
C ARG A 157 7.91 -11.67 -5.14
N THR A 158 6.76 -11.14 -4.77
CA THR A 158 6.31 -9.81 -5.21
C THR A 158 6.79 -8.71 -4.26
N PHE A 159 6.88 -9.04 -2.98
CA PHE A 159 7.23 -8.07 -1.94
C PHE A 159 8.62 -8.34 -1.37
N ALA A 160 9.44 -7.29 -1.34
CA ALA A 160 10.79 -7.35 -0.76
C ALA A 160 10.77 -7.47 0.77
N ALA A 161 9.73 -6.95 1.41
CA ALA A 161 9.46 -7.13 2.84
C ALA A 161 8.00 -6.87 3.19
N LEU A 162 7.58 -7.36 4.36
CA LEU A 162 6.24 -7.19 4.91
C LEU A 162 6.31 -6.45 6.25
N VAL A 163 5.29 -5.60 6.52
CA VAL A 163 5.03 -5.03 7.85
C VAL A 163 3.60 -5.37 8.23
N VAL A 164 3.42 -6.24 9.22
CA VAL A 164 2.08 -6.71 9.62
C VAL A 164 1.78 -6.23 11.04
N ILE A 165 0.68 -5.48 11.19
CA ILE A 165 0.33 -4.84 12.45
C ILE A 165 -1.02 -5.38 12.93
N CYS A 166 -1.06 -5.98 14.13
CA CYS A 166 -2.23 -6.56 14.80
C CYS A 166 -3.16 -7.37 13.87
N GLY A 167 -2.56 -8.12 12.95
CA GLY A 167 -3.26 -9.01 12.02
C GLY A 167 -2.96 -10.47 12.29
N GLY A 168 -3.52 -11.36 11.47
CA GLY A 168 -3.33 -12.80 11.60
C GLY A 168 -3.69 -13.58 10.37
N ILE A 169 -3.75 -14.91 10.50
CA ILE A 169 -4.14 -15.83 9.44
C ILE A 169 -5.62 -16.19 9.54
N ARG A 170 -6.16 -16.22 10.76
CA ARG A 170 -7.52 -16.65 11.06
C ARG A 170 -8.33 -15.49 11.61
N PRO A 171 -9.19 -14.84 10.80
CA PRO A 171 -10.07 -13.79 11.29
C PRO A 171 -10.87 -14.22 12.53
N PRO A 172 -11.10 -13.31 13.50
CA PRO A 172 -11.86 -13.62 14.71
C PRO A 172 -13.25 -14.19 14.41
N VAL A 173 -13.76 -15.10 15.23
CA VAL A 173 -15.09 -15.72 15.05
C VAL A 173 -16.20 -14.68 14.93
N ALA A 174 -16.12 -13.58 15.69
CA ALA A 174 -17.08 -12.48 15.60
C ALA A 174 -17.11 -11.86 14.19
N ALA A 175 -15.96 -11.72 13.54
CA ALA A 175 -15.87 -11.23 12.17
C ALA A 175 -16.43 -12.26 11.17
N GLN A 176 -16.13 -13.55 11.36
CA GLN A 176 -16.68 -14.62 10.52
C GLN A 176 -18.20 -14.70 10.61
N ASN A 177 -18.77 -14.49 11.80
CA ASN A 177 -20.23 -14.45 12.01
C ASN A 177 -20.87 -13.23 11.33
N ALA A 178 -20.21 -12.08 11.36
CA ALA A 178 -20.67 -10.85 10.71
C ALA A 178 -20.53 -10.90 9.17
N TYR A 179 -19.56 -11.65 8.67
CA TYR A 179 -19.25 -11.81 7.24
C TYR A 179 -19.11 -13.30 6.91
N PRO A 180 -20.24 -14.00 6.58
CA PRO A 180 -20.23 -15.46 6.37
C PRO A 180 -19.24 -15.96 5.31
N ASP A 181 -18.92 -15.15 4.33
CA ASP A 181 -17.91 -15.51 3.31
C ASP A 181 -16.49 -15.59 3.88
N LEU A 182 -16.19 -14.89 4.99
CA LEU A 182 -14.93 -15.07 5.70
C LEU A 182 -14.74 -16.48 6.24
N ALA A 183 -15.81 -17.09 6.77
CA ALA A 183 -15.75 -18.44 7.30
C ALA A 183 -15.35 -19.46 6.22
N LYS A 184 -15.77 -19.23 4.96
CA LYS A 184 -15.46 -20.11 3.83
C LYS A 184 -13.99 -20.08 3.43
N VAL A 185 -13.31 -18.95 3.64
CA VAL A 185 -11.90 -18.74 3.27
C VAL A 185 -10.95 -18.77 4.47
N THR A 186 -11.49 -18.78 5.70
CA THR A 186 -10.69 -18.90 6.92
C THR A 186 -10.08 -20.29 7.02
N PRO A 187 -8.75 -20.44 7.11
CA PRO A 187 -8.16 -21.76 7.27
C PRO A 187 -8.56 -22.39 8.61
N PRO A 188 -8.69 -23.72 8.67
CA PRO A 188 -9.02 -24.42 9.90
C PRO A 188 -7.92 -24.25 10.96
N ASP A 189 -8.27 -24.40 12.25
CA ASP A 189 -7.27 -24.38 13.33
C ASP A 189 -6.64 -25.76 13.51
N LEU A 190 -5.66 -26.02 12.67
CA LEU A 190 -4.88 -27.25 12.69
C LEU A 190 -3.44 -26.97 13.10
N PRO A 191 -2.70 -27.96 13.61
CA PRO A 191 -1.32 -27.78 14.08
C PRO A 191 -0.37 -27.18 13.04
N ARG A 192 -0.62 -27.42 11.74
CA ARG A 192 0.23 -26.91 10.65
C ARG A 192 -0.30 -25.67 9.94
N THR A 193 -1.42 -25.09 10.34
CA THR A 193 -2.04 -23.96 9.61
C THR A 193 -1.08 -22.77 9.44
N TYR A 194 -0.43 -22.35 10.51
CA TYR A 194 0.51 -21.22 10.47
C TYR A 194 1.81 -21.58 9.74
N LEU A 195 2.32 -22.78 9.93
CA LEU A 195 3.48 -23.26 9.20
C LEU A 195 3.21 -23.33 7.69
N ALA A 196 2.07 -23.84 7.27
CA ALA A 196 1.68 -23.89 5.86
C ALA A 196 1.51 -22.48 5.26
N ALA A 197 1.04 -21.52 6.05
CA ALA A 197 0.99 -20.11 5.63
C ALA A 197 2.41 -19.53 5.47
N ALA A 198 3.29 -19.76 6.44
CA ALA A 198 4.68 -19.33 6.39
C ALA A 198 5.43 -19.94 5.19
N GLU A 199 5.24 -21.23 4.92
CA GLU A 199 5.83 -21.94 3.77
C GLU A 199 5.41 -21.27 2.43
N ARG A 200 4.16 -20.77 2.31
CA ARG A 200 3.69 -20.05 1.12
C ARG A 200 4.26 -18.65 1.01
N VAL A 201 4.39 -17.92 2.13
CA VAL A 201 5.05 -16.60 2.18
C VAL A 201 6.54 -16.74 1.81
N GLY A 202 7.14 -17.86 2.19
CA GLY A 202 8.55 -18.14 1.92
C GLY A 202 9.50 -17.30 2.77
N LYS A 203 10.65 -16.95 2.20
CA LYS A 203 11.74 -16.24 2.89
C LYS A 203 11.58 -14.71 2.91
N THR A 204 10.43 -14.19 2.52
CA THR A 204 10.19 -12.73 2.54
C THR A 204 10.40 -12.19 3.96
N PRO A 205 11.31 -11.22 4.16
CA PRO A 205 11.52 -10.59 5.47
C PRO A 205 10.23 -9.98 6.01
N VAL A 206 9.97 -10.12 7.30
CA VAL A 206 8.76 -9.57 7.90
C VAL A 206 9.03 -8.94 9.26
N TRP A 207 8.38 -7.80 9.52
CA TRP A 207 8.28 -7.22 10.85
C TRP A 207 6.82 -7.23 11.31
N ILE A 208 6.58 -7.91 12.42
CA ILE A 208 5.25 -8.11 12.99
C ILE A 208 5.14 -7.26 14.25
N PHE A 209 4.04 -6.51 14.39
CA PHE A 209 3.74 -5.69 15.55
C PHE A 209 2.38 -6.08 16.13
N HIS A 210 2.27 -6.14 17.47
CA HIS A 210 1.00 -6.41 18.15
C HIS A 210 0.95 -5.79 19.54
N GLY A 211 -0.25 -5.37 19.97
CA GLY A 211 -0.48 -5.00 21.37
C GLY A 211 -0.73 -6.26 22.21
N ALA A 212 -0.05 -6.39 23.36
CA ALA A 212 -0.18 -7.57 24.23
C ALA A 212 -1.59 -7.74 24.79
N ASP A 213 -2.31 -6.61 24.98
CA ASP A 213 -3.67 -6.59 25.57
C ASP A 213 -4.75 -6.42 24.47
N ASP A 214 -4.45 -6.86 23.24
CA ASP A 214 -5.41 -6.80 22.13
C ASP A 214 -6.58 -7.76 22.38
N ASN A 215 -7.78 -7.18 22.56
CA ASN A 215 -9.03 -7.88 22.79
C ASN A 215 -9.91 -8.04 21.53
N ILE A 216 -9.42 -7.59 20.39
CA ILE A 216 -10.11 -7.68 19.07
C ILE A 216 -9.48 -8.78 18.22
N VAL A 217 -8.16 -8.74 18.06
CA VAL A 217 -7.36 -9.76 17.39
C VAL A 217 -6.43 -10.40 18.41
N PRO A 218 -6.58 -11.68 18.71
CA PRO A 218 -5.72 -12.34 19.70
C PRO A 218 -4.23 -12.19 19.34
N VAL A 219 -3.42 -11.74 20.28
CA VAL A 219 -1.96 -11.57 20.12
C VAL A 219 -1.30 -12.87 19.66
N THR A 220 -1.90 -14.02 20.01
CA THR A 220 -1.46 -15.35 19.60
C THR A 220 -1.42 -15.55 18.09
N GLU A 221 -2.20 -14.77 17.29
CA GLU A 221 -2.11 -14.80 15.83
C GLU A 221 -0.70 -14.38 15.38
N SER A 222 -0.18 -13.27 15.91
CA SER A 222 1.16 -12.78 15.60
C SER A 222 2.27 -13.66 16.18
N GLN A 223 2.08 -14.17 17.41
CA GLN A 223 3.04 -15.08 18.03
C GLN A 223 3.20 -16.38 17.23
N ARG A 224 2.08 -17.02 16.81
CA ARG A 224 2.09 -18.25 16.00
C ARG A 224 2.70 -18.03 14.61
N MET A 225 2.41 -16.89 13.96
CA MET A 225 3.05 -16.57 12.67
C MET A 225 4.53 -16.28 12.83
N THR A 226 4.94 -15.58 13.88
CA THR A 226 6.35 -15.33 14.19
C THR A 226 7.12 -16.66 14.33
N GLU A 227 6.57 -17.59 15.11
CA GLU A 227 7.18 -18.90 15.29
C GLU A 227 7.24 -19.69 13.98
N ALA A 228 6.16 -19.69 13.20
CA ALA A 228 6.12 -20.36 11.91
C ALA A 228 7.15 -19.78 10.90
N MET A 229 7.31 -18.46 10.85
CA MET A 229 8.32 -17.81 10.00
C MET A 229 9.74 -18.15 10.45
N LYS A 230 9.99 -18.22 11.78
CA LYS A 230 11.29 -18.70 12.32
C LYS A 230 11.58 -20.15 11.92
N GLN A 231 10.58 -21.04 12.03
CA GLN A 231 10.73 -22.46 11.69
C GLN A 231 11.17 -22.69 10.25
N ILE A 232 10.68 -21.87 9.31
CA ILE A 232 11.14 -21.94 7.92
C ILE A 232 12.45 -21.19 7.70
N GLY A 233 13.06 -20.56 8.73
CA GLY A 233 14.30 -19.79 8.68
C GLY A 233 14.18 -18.50 7.86
N ALA A 234 13.03 -17.84 7.88
CA ALA A 234 12.86 -16.49 7.34
C ALA A 234 13.42 -15.44 8.31
N GLU A 235 13.79 -14.27 7.77
CA GLU A 235 14.09 -13.09 8.60
C GLU A 235 12.78 -12.56 9.19
N VAL A 236 12.61 -12.65 10.53
CA VAL A 236 11.42 -12.18 11.21
C VAL A 236 11.78 -11.33 12.43
N HIS A 237 11.23 -10.14 12.49
CA HIS A 237 11.21 -9.28 13.66
C HIS A 237 9.81 -9.32 14.28
N TYR A 238 9.74 -9.34 15.60
CA TYR A 238 8.49 -9.30 16.35
C TYR A 238 8.58 -8.27 17.47
N THR A 239 7.64 -7.34 17.50
CA THR A 239 7.51 -6.36 18.55
C THR A 239 6.11 -6.48 19.17
N GLU A 240 6.06 -6.91 20.43
CA GLU A 240 4.86 -6.95 21.24
C GLU A 240 4.90 -5.80 22.22
N TYR A 241 3.81 -5.01 22.28
CA TYR A 241 3.73 -3.82 23.13
C TYR A 241 2.96 -4.14 24.40
N PRO A 242 3.62 -4.29 25.57
CA PRO A 242 2.95 -4.50 26.85
C PRO A 242 2.00 -3.35 27.20
N GLY A 243 0.81 -3.67 27.72
CA GLY A 243 -0.18 -2.67 28.11
C GLY A 243 -0.88 -1.96 26.95
N VAL A 244 -0.70 -2.43 25.74
CA VAL A 244 -1.30 -1.84 24.51
C VAL A 244 -2.36 -2.78 23.98
N GLY A 245 -3.55 -2.24 23.71
CA GLY A 245 -4.65 -2.94 23.06
C GLY A 245 -4.52 -2.98 21.53
N HIS A 246 -5.68 -3.11 20.85
CA HIS A 246 -5.73 -3.31 19.40
C HIS A 246 -5.07 -2.17 18.58
N ALA A 247 -5.24 -0.92 18.98
CA ALA A 247 -4.77 0.25 18.23
C ALA A 247 -3.26 0.50 18.40
N CYS A 248 -2.42 -0.47 18.05
CA CYS A 248 -0.96 -0.37 18.18
C CYS A 248 -0.27 0.23 16.92
N TRP A 249 -0.98 0.54 15.85
CA TRP A 249 -0.40 0.92 14.56
C TRP A 249 0.37 2.24 14.57
N ASN A 250 -0.05 3.24 15.36
CA ASN A 250 0.74 4.47 15.45
C ASN A 250 2.11 4.19 16.06
N LYS A 251 2.16 3.41 17.17
CA LYS A 251 3.44 2.99 17.77
C LYS A 251 4.31 2.20 16.81
N ALA A 252 3.67 1.34 15.98
CA ALA A 252 4.39 0.53 15.00
C ALA A 252 5.01 1.39 13.90
N TYR A 253 4.28 2.35 13.33
CA TYR A 253 4.81 3.24 12.30
C TYR A 253 5.76 4.33 12.85
N ASP A 254 5.68 4.62 14.15
CA ASP A 254 6.61 5.52 14.86
C ASP A 254 7.90 4.79 15.30
N GLU A 255 8.02 3.46 15.10
CA GLU A 255 9.26 2.72 15.42
C GLU A 255 10.43 3.25 14.58
N PRO A 256 11.45 3.86 15.20
CA PRO A 256 12.50 4.56 14.46
C PRO A 256 13.30 3.68 13.49
N LYS A 257 13.34 2.37 13.74
CA LYS A 257 14.07 1.42 12.91
C LYS A 257 13.23 0.85 11.77
N LEU A 258 11.91 1.09 11.75
CA LEU A 258 11.00 0.44 10.81
C LEU A 258 11.31 0.80 9.35
N PHE A 259 11.26 2.08 8.99
CA PHE A 259 11.48 2.49 7.61
C PHE A 259 12.94 2.28 7.15
N PRO A 260 13.99 2.55 7.96
CA PRO A 260 15.35 2.16 7.61
C PRO A 260 15.51 0.65 7.34
N TRP A 261 14.89 -0.20 8.16
CA TRP A 261 14.89 -1.65 7.93
C TRP A 261 14.12 -2.00 6.66
N LEU A 262 12.92 -1.46 6.47
CA LEU A 262 12.08 -1.74 5.31
C LEU A 262 12.81 -1.40 4.01
N PHE A 263 13.36 -0.19 3.90
CA PHE A 263 14.05 0.28 2.70
C PHE A 263 15.42 -0.35 2.46
N SER A 264 15.97 -1.08 3.45
CA SER A 264 17.16 -1.91 3.26
C SER A 264 16.90 -3.21 2.50
N LYS A 265 15.61 -3.59 2.28
CA LYS A 265 15.24 -4.84 1.63
C LYS A 265 14.99 -4.62 0.13
N SER A 266 15.43 -5.59 -0.67
CA SER A 266 15.14 -5.67 -2.10
C SER A 266 14.95 -7.11 -2.52
N LEU A 267 14.16 -7.32 -3.57
CA LEU A 267 14.11 -8.61 -4.24
C LEU A 267 15.44 -8.87 -4.97
N PRO A 268 15.88 -10.11 -5.06
CA PRO A 268 17.03 -10.45 -5.88
C PRO A 268 16.73 -10.18 -7.37
N ASP A 269 17.80 -9.95 -8.15
CA ASP A 269 17.74 -9.80 -9.59
C ASP A 269 17.31 -11.09 -10.30
#